data_97de8d131cdb8560c170e0d8c3873de9
#
_entry.id   97de8d131cdb8560c170e0d8c3873de9
#
_cell.length_a   1.000
_cell.length_b   1.000
_cell.length_c   1.000
_cell.angle_alpha   90.00
_cell.angle_beta   90.00
_cell.angle_gamma   90.00
#
_symmetry.space_group_name_H-M   'P 1'
#
loop_
_entity.id
_entity.type
_entity.pdbx_description
1 polymer ?
#
loop_
_entity_poly.entity_id
_entity_poly.type
_entity_poly.pdbx_seq_one_letter_code
_entity_poly.pdbx_strand_id
1 'polypeptide(L)'
;MRHASRFAVLGVLGLMGAGMAVASPRVVRLTPPSEWFQSGVSEPLVSRFLPDQRFDVQATVVPDAGQTIQSVEFRIDGAKLQRGVSEWTGTGLNPTLSDGQATPPGTIVASQRGVSVTAPGRHRLQVIAVQSDGARVEREGEFGIEAPVGRGRPVKNVILLLGDGMGLAHRTAGRIVAEGYAQGKAKGLLAMDTFPDVALVRTASLNSIVTDSSPGMSNYVTGNKAANNEEGVWPDDTVDPFDNPRVEYLSEYLHRTAGKALGLVTTADVFDATPAANAVHTSHRGAGTGIVDQYLDDRHLTGLQVLMGGGRRWFLPEGTPGSTRSDKTDYVLSPALVSGWGATAGQRDPGRDLIADFQKAG
;
A
#
# COMPACT_ATOMS: atom_id res chain seq x y z
N MET A 1 -24.19 10.04 -82.12
CA MET A 1 -22.88 10.62 -82.13
C MET A 1 -22.39 10.63 -80.65
N ARG A 2 -21.44 9.77 -80.33
CA ARG A 2 -20.94 9.56 -78.90
C ARG A 2 -19.60 10.30 -78.74
N HIS A 3 -19.55 11.29 -77.88
CA HIS A 3 -18.30 11.90 -77.48
C HIS A 3 -17.75 11.19 -76.25
N ALA A 4 -16.57 10.59 -76.36
CA ALA A 4 -15.82 10.00 -75.30
C ALA A 4 -14.80 11.04 -74.76
N SER A 5 -14.99 11.50 -73.55
CA SER A 5 -14.00 12.32 -72.82
C SER A 5 -13.04 11.42 -72.07
N ARG A 6 -11.74 11.53 -72.36
CA ARG A 6 -10.68 10.89 -71.71
C ARG A 6 -10.28 11.75 -70.47
N PHE A 7 -10.45 11.25 -69.29
CA PHE A 7 -9.86 11.83 -68.07
C PHE A 7 -8.48 11.24 -67.88
N ALA A 8 -7.49 12.12 -67.87
CA ALA A 8 -6.13 11.79 -67.44
C ALA A 8 -6.07 11.85 -65.89
N VAL A 9 -5.77 10.73 -65.28
CA VAL A 9 -5.51 10.67 -63.82
C VAL A 9 -4.03 10.95 -63.62
N LEU A 10 -3.69 12.12 -63.07
CA LEU A 10 -2.38 12.43 -62.54
C LEU A 10 -2.23 11.75 -61.16
N GLY A 11 -1.43 10.70 -61.11
CA GLY A 11 -1.05 10.06 -59.84
C GLY A 11 -0.05 10.95 -59.10
N VAL A 12 -0.48 11.57 -58.01
CA VAL A 12 0.40 12.18 -57.03
C VAL A 12 0.94 11.07 -56.15
N LEU A 13 2.22 10.69 -56.37
CA LEU A 13 2.96 9.88 -55.40
C LEU A 13 3.22 10.76 -54.16
N GLY A 14 2.37 10.64 -53.14
CA GLY A 14 2.66 11.14 -51.83
C GLY A 14 3.75 10.25 -51.19
N LEU A 15 4.98 10.76 -51.06
CA LEU A 15 5.94 10.21 -50.13
C LEU A 15 5.31 10.32 -48.73
N MET A 16 4.75 9.22 -48.23
CA MET A 16 4.54 9.07 -46.78
C MET A 16 5.93 8.94 -46.14
N GLY A 17 6.45 10.05 -45.64
CA GLY A 17 7.54 10.03 -44.66
C GLY A 17 7.02 9.23 -43.48
N ALA A 18 7.53 8.01 -43.32
CA ALA A 18 7.42 7.29 -42.06
C ALA A 18 8.17 8.16 -41.04
N GLY A 19 7.44 9.01 -40.32
CA GLY A 19 7.94 9.61 -39.11
C GLY A 19 8.33 8.44 -38.21
N MET A 20 9.63 8.24 -37.99
CA MET A 20 10.08 7.37 -36.93
C MET A 20 9.40 7.90 -35.67
N ALA A 21 8.46 7.15 -35.13
CA ALA A 21 7.97 7.38 -33.79
C ALA A 21 9.24 7.32 -32.92
N VAL A 22 9.67 8.45 -32.39
CA VAL A 22 10.75 8.48 -31.39
C VAL A 22 10.19 7.66 -30.26
N ALA A 23 10.76 6.47 -30.08
CA ALA A 23 10.43 5.64 -28.96
C ALA A 23 10.71 6.46 -27.70
N SER A 24 9.89 6.38 -26.69
CA SER A 24 10.01 7.14 -25.44
C SER A 24 9.91 6.19 -24.28
N PRO A 25 10.64 6.42 -23.20
CA PRO A 25 10.50 5.61 -21.99
C PRO A 25 9.03 5.64 -21.56
N ARG A 26 8.60 4.62 -20.81
CA ARG A 26 7.22 4.57 -20.31
C ARG A 26 7.20 4.38 -18.79
N VAL A 27 6.28 5.05 -18.13
CA VAL A 27 5.98 4.85 -16.71
C VAL A 27 4.83 3.84 -16.62
N VAL A 28 5.11 2.63 -16.16
CA VAL A 28 4.12 1.55 -16.09
C VAL A 28 3.32 1.56 -14.80
N ARG A 29 3.93 2.08 -13.72
CA ARG A 29 3.28 2.26 -12.41
C ARG A 29 3.63 3.63 -11.85
N LEU A 30 2.68 4.28 -11.20
CA LEU A 30 2.86 5.49 -10.40
C LEU A 30 2.09 5.32 -9.08
N THR A 31 2.76 5.54 -7.96
CA THR A 31 2.23 5.44 -6.60
C THR A 31 2.39 6.78 -5.89
N PRO A 32 1.42 7.29 -5.14
CA PRO A 32 0.11 6.71 -4.80
C PRO A 32 -0.80 6.47 -6.01
N PRO A 33 -1.62 5.41 -6.00
CA PRO A 33 -2.58 5.15 -7.06
C PRO A 33 -3.69 6.21 -7.07
N SER A 34 -4.02 6.74 -8.23
CA SER A 34 -5.07 7.74 -8.41
C SER A 34 -6.40 7.16 -8.93
N GLU A 35 -6.39 5.97 -9.49
CA GLU A 35 -7.54 5.34 -10.13
C GLU A 35 -7.76 3.91 -9.63
N TRP A 36 -9.05 3.54 -9.56
CA TRP A 36 -9.48 2.16 -9.42
C TRP A 36 -9.58 1.55 -10.80
N PHE A 37 -8.86 0.51 -11.11
CA PHE A 37 -8.94 -0.12 -12.42
C PHE A 37 -8.88 0.94 -13.53
N GLN A 38 -8.14 0.86 -14.49
CA GLN A 38 -8.01 1.78 -15.64
C GLN A 38 -9.35 1.95 -16.39
N SER A 39 -10.39 2.45 -15.72
CA SER A 39 -11.77 2.42 -16.20
C SER A 39 -12.13 3.54 -17.17
N GLY A 40 -11.27 4.57 -17.29
CA GLY A 40 -11.59 5.76 -18.10
C GLY A 40 -12.82 6.54 -17.61
N VAL A 41 -13.35 6.20 -16.42
CA VAL A 41 -14.45 6.89 -15.76
C VAL A 41 -13.89 7.85 -14.74
N SER A 42 -14.49 9.02 -14.57
CA SER A 42 -14.16 9.97 -13.51
C SER A 42 -14.49 9.34 -12.14
N GLU A 43 -13.54 8.66 -11.55
CA GLU A 43 -13.69 7.98 -10.27
C GLU A 43 -13.34 8.92 -9.09
N PRO A 44 -13.90 8.69 -7.91
CA PRO A 44 -13.42 9.36 -6.72
C PRO A 44 -11.95 9.03 -6.48
N LEU A 45 -11.17 9.99 -5.98
CA LEU A 45 -9.77 9.81 -5.61
C LEU A 45 -9.58 8.55 -4.78
N VAL A 46 -8.66 7.69 -5.23
CA VAL A 46 -8.36 6.43 -4.54
C VAL A 46 -7.50 6.67 -3.33
N SER A 47 -6.48 7.53 -3.46
CA SER A 47 -5.53 7.81 -2.38
C SER A 47 -5.90 9.07 -1.63
N ARG A 48 -6.05 8.94 -0.30
CA ARG A 48 -6.42 10.03 0.61
C ARG A 48 -5.60 9.94 1.89
N PHE A 49 -5.18 11.10 2.38
CA PHE A 49 -4.35 11.19 3.57
C PHE A 49 -4.89 12.25 4.52
N LEU A 50 -4.53 12.13 5.79
CA LEU A 50 -4.64 13.23 6.75
C LEU A 50 -3.54 14.27 6.47
N PRO A 51 -3.71 15.54 6.87
CA PRO A 51 -2.62 16.50 6.86
C PRO A 51 -1.39 15.94 7.58
N ASP A 52 -0.22 16.02 6.93
CA ASP A 52 1.06 15.48 7.43
C ASP A 52 1.14 13.96 7.58
N GLN A 53 0.16 13.19 7.19
CA GLN A 53 0.29 11.74 7.10
C GLN A 53 1.36 11.38 6.07
N ARG A 54 2.27 10.47 6.43
CA ARG A 54 3.38 10.07 5.57
C ARG A 54 2.96 8.98 4.57
N PHE A 55 3.56 9.04 3.39
CA PHE A 55 3.43 8.02 2.36
C PHE A 55 4.66 8.02 1.45
N ASP A 56 4.88 6.94 0.75
CA ASP A 56 5.93 6.86 -0.26
C ASP A 56 5.40 7.26 -1.64
N VAL A 57 6.27 7.86 -2.43
CA VAL A 57 6.07 8.10 -3.86
C VAL A 57 6.99 7.18 -4.63
N GLN A 58 6.45 6.45 -5.61
CA GLN A 58 7.23 5.49 -6.39
C GLN A 58 6.78 5.46 -7.86
N ALA A 59 7.70 5.19 -8.75
CA ALA A 59 7.40 4.93 -10.16
C ALA A 59 8.26 3.78 -10.71
N THR A 60 7.62 2.90 -11.48
CA THR A 60 8.31 1.92 -12.33
C THR A 60 8.46 2.51 -13.72
N VAL A 61 9.70 2.63 -14.19
CA VAL A 61 10.04 3.23 -15.48
C VAL A 61 10.77 2.22 -16.35
N VAL A 62 10.27 2.03 -17.56
CA VAL A 62 10.80 1.14 -18.58
C VAL A 62 11.44 1.98 -19.67
N PRO A 63 12.74 1.83 -19.95
CA PRO A 63 13.37 2.48 -21.07
C PRO A 63 13.03 1.82 -22.41
N ASP A 64 13.31 2.48 -23.49
CA ASP A 64 13.33 1.85 -24.81
C ASP A 64 14.44 0.81 -24.93
N ALA A 65 14.32 -0.07 -25.93
CA ALA A 65 15.30 -1.11 -26.19
C ALA A 65 16.71 -0.49 -26.40
N GLY A 66 17.67 -0.96 -25.61
CA GLY A 66 19.06 -0.48 -25.67
C GLY A 66 19.31 0.85 -24.95
N GLN A 67 18.32 1.46 -24.35
CA GLN A 67 18.46 2.66 -23.53
C GLN A 67 18.52 2.34 -22.04
N THR A 68 18.94 3.31 -21.24
CA THR A 68 18.93 3.27 -19.76
C THR A 68 18.27 4.54 -19.22
N ILE A 69 17.61 4.44 -18.07
CA ILE A 69 17.04 5.62 -17.43
C ILE A 69 18.17 6.43 -16.78
N GLN A 70 18.25 7.71 -17.09
CA GLN A 70 19.27 8.63 -16.60
C GLN A 70 18.82 9.44 -15.39
N SER A 71 17.53 9.80 -15.35
CA SER A 71 16.97 10.53 -14.23
C SER A 71 15.48 10.26 -14.06
N VAL A 72 15.03 10.32 -12.79
CA VAL A 72 13.62 10.37 -12.41
C VAL A 72 13.44 11.54 -11.45
N GLU A 73 12.38 12.30 -11.64
CA GLU A 73 12.02 13.44 -10.80
C GLU A 73 10.55 13.35 -10.44
N PHE A 74 10.24 13.50 -9.16
CA PHE A 74 8.87 13.63 -8.67
C PHE A 74 8.54 15.07 -8.33
N ARG A 75 7.30 15.47 -8.64
CA ARG A 75 6.72 16.77 -8.31
C ARG A 75 5.35 16.61 -7.68
N ILE A 76 5.04 17.49 -6.74
CA ILE A 76 3.67 17.67 -6.22
C ILE A 76 3.27 19.12 -6.52
N ASP A 77 2.13 19.29 -7.21
CA ASP A 77 1.60 20.60 -7.66
C ASP A 77 2.65 21.43 -8.44
N GLY A 78 3.44 20.75 -9.26
CA GLY A 78 4.50 21.37 -10.06
C GLY A 78 5.80 21.64 -9.29
N ALA A 79 5.80 21.57 -7.96
CA ALA A 79 7.00 21.75 -7.16
C ALA A 79 7.79 20.43 -7.06
N LYS A 80 9.08 20.49 -7.39
CA LYS A 80 9.99 19.34 -7.23
C LYS A 80 10.10 18.96 -5.76
N LEU A 81 10.03 17.65 -5.48
CA LEU A 81 10.25 17.14 -4.14
C LEU A 81 11.72 17.34 -3.73
N GLN A 82 11.93 18.03 -2.60
CA GLN A 82 13.25 18.55 -2.21
C GLN A 82 14.30 17.47 -1.96
N ARG A 83 13.90 16.30 -1.43
CA ARG A 83 14.81 15.19 -1.16
C ARG A 83 15.20 14.40 -2.41
N GLY A 84 14.51 14.63 -3.54
CA GLY A 84 14.72 13.89 -4.78
C GLY A 84 14.36 12.41 -4.65
N VAL A 85 14.79 11.61 -5.60
CA VAL A 85 14.68 10.15 -5.55
C VAL A 85 15.63 9.63 -4.48
N SER A 86 15.10 8.97 -3.44
CA SER A 86 15.88 8.44 -2.32
C SER A 86 16.38 7.03 -2.57
N GLU A 87 15.75 6.32 -3.49
CA GLU A 87 16.08 4.95 -3.84
C GLU A 87 15.82 4.67 -5.31
N TRP A 88 16.72 3.89 -5.91
CA TRP A 88 16.68 3.52 -7.30
C TRP A 88 17.17 2.08 -7.45
N THR A 89 16.32 1.17 -7.92
CA THR A 89 16.71 -0.22 -8.15
C THR A 89 16.38 -0.68 -9.55
N GLY A 90 17.28 -1.43 -10.14
CA GLY A 90 17.09 -2.17 -11.40
C GLY A 90 17.27 -3.67 -11.21
N THR A 91 17.39 -4.13 -9.97
CA THR A 91 17.56 -5.54 -9.59
C THR A 91 16.43 -5.98 -8.68
N GLY A 92 16.19 -7.28 -8.57
CA GLY A 92 15.09 -7.80 -7.75
C GLY A 92 13.72 -7.41 -8.26
N LEU A 93 13.57 -7.15 -9.56
CA LEU A 93 12.30 -6.82 -10.18
C LEU A 93 11.46 -8.08 -10.42
N ASN A 94 10.16 -7.92 -10.38
CA ASN A 94 9.22 -8.95 -10.79
C ASN A 94 9.46 -9.33 -12.26
N PRO A 95 9.38 -10.61 -12.63
CA PRO A 95 9.56 -11.05 -14.03
C PRO A 95 8.46 -10.53 -14.95
N THR A 96 7.32 -10.11 -14.39
CA THR A 96 6.19 -9.49 -15.09
C THR A 96 5.81 -8.22 -14.35
N LEU A 97 5.75 -7.11 -15.07
CA LEU A 97 5.37 -5.81 -14.52
C LEU A 97 3.84 -5.67 -14.34
N SER A 98 3.45 -4.63 -13.67
CA SER A 98 2.04 -4.27 -13.41
C SER A 98 1.17 -4.14 -14.66
N ASP A 99 1.74 -3.88 -15.81
CA ASP A 99 1.04 -3.83 -17.10
C ASP A 99 0.88 -5.22 -17.77
N GLY A 100 1.32 -6.28 -17.11
CA GLY A 100 1.26 -7.66 -17.59
C GLY A 100 2.35 -8.01 -18.61
N GLN A 101 3.29 -7.12 -18.89
CA GLN A 101 4.39 -7.38 -19.82
C GLN A 101 5.60 -7.95 -19.08
N ALA A 102 6.39 -8.78 -19.77
CA ALA A 102 7.67 -9.23 -19.25
C ALA A 102 8.58 -8.01 -18.98
N THR A 103 9.32 -8.05 -17.88
CA THR A 103 10.19 -6.95 -17.44
C THR A 103 11.36 -6.77 -18.42
N PRO A 104 11.41 -5.66 -19.17
CA PRO A 104 12.50 -5.42 -20.09
C PRO A 104 13.81 -5.08 -19.36
N PRO A 105 14.98 -5.37 -19.97
CA PRO A 105 16.27 -4.89 -19.45
C PRO A 105 16.30 -3.36 -19.29
N GLY A 106 16.95 -2.88 -18.25
CA GLY A 106 17.05 -1.45 -17.96
C GLY A 106 15.85 -0.85 -17.23
N THR A 107 14.79 -1.64 -16.98
CA THR A 107 13.67 -1.22 -16.11
C THR A 107 14.18 -0.86 -14.73
N ILE A 108 13.64 0.22 -14.16
CA ILE A 108 13.95 0.65 -12.80
C ILE A 108 12.67 0.93 -12.00
N VAL A 109 12.79 0.77 -10.69
CA VAL A 109 11.84 1.29 -9.70
C VAL A 109 12.53 2.43 -8.95
N ALA A 110 11.96 3.62 -9.01
CA ALA A 110 12.46 4.81 -8.34
C ALA A 110 11.49 5.23 -7.25
N SER A 111 11.99 5.45 -6.03
CA SER A 111 11.17 5.79 -4.87
C SER A 111 11.66 7.04 -4.17
N GLN A 112 10.72 7.80 -3.59
CA GLN A 112 10.99 8.78 -2.55
C GLN A 112 10.17 8.41 -1.32
N ARG A 113 10.88 8.17 -0.20
CA ARG A 113 10.31 7.61 1.02
C ARG A 113 9.88 8.72 1.99
N GLY A 114 8.77 8.47 2.71
CA GLY A 114 8.30 9.31 3.81
C GLY A 114 7.88 10.72 3.41
N VAL A 115 7.21 10.88 2.27
CA VAL A 115 6.63 12.16 1.82
C VAL A 115 5.40 12.51 2.63
N SER A 116 5.16 13.78 2.89
CA SER A 116 3.90 14.25 3.49
C SER A 116 3.48 15.59 2.88
N VAL A 117 2.17 15.86 2.92
CA VAL A 117 1.56 17.12 2.47
C VAL A 117 0.59 17.60 3.54
N THR A 118 0.65 18.89 3.88
CA THR A 118 -0.16 19.46 4.96
C THR A 118 -1.46 20.12 4.45
N ALA A 119 -1.40 20.75 3.27
CA ALA A 119 -2.51 21.56 2.75
C ALA A 119 -3.70 20.67 2.35
N PRO A 120 -4.91 20.90 2.88
CA PRO A 120 -6.10 20.16 2.45
C PRO A 120 -6.47 20.46 1.01
N GLY A 121 -6.99 19.45 0.30
CA GLY A 121 -7.45 19.55 -1.07
C GLY A 121 -6.95 18.43 -1.97
N ARG A 122 -7.16 18.59 -3.27
CA ARG A 122 -6.59 17.71 -4.29
C ARG A 122 -5.19 18.17 -4.65
N HIS A 123 -4.28 17.22 -4.79
CA HIS A 123 -2.89 17.44 -5.16
C HIS A 123 -2.56 16.59 -6.38
N ARG A 124 -1.74 17.15 -7.26
CA ARG A 124 -1.25 16.47 -8.46
C ARG A 124 0.16 15.96 -8.22
N LEU A 125 0.33 14.65 -8.36
CA LEU A 125 1.63 14.00 -8.41
C LEU A 125 2.08 13.89 -9.87
N GLN A 126 3.33 14.26 -10.15
CA GLN A 126 3.94 14.11 -11.47
C GLN A 126 5.26 13.34 -11.31
N VAL A 127 5.51 12.43 -12.24
CA VAL A 127 6.82 11.81 -12.43
C VAL A 127 7.34 12.15 -13.82
N ILE A 128 8.59 12.54 -13.87
CA ILE A 128 9.31 12.86 -15.11
C ILE A 128 10.52 11.95 -15.16
N ALA A 129 10.66 11.16 -16.22
CA ALA A 129 11.82 10.31 -16.45
C ALA A 129 12.50 10.63 -17.79
N VAL A 130 13.83 10.58 -17.80
CA VAL A 130 14.67 10.83 -18.98
C VAL A 130 15.57 9.63 -19.20
N GLN A 131 15.65 9.13 -20.41
CA GLN A 131 16.55 8.04 -20.80
C GLN A 131 17.82 8.54 -21.50
N SER A 132 18.76 7.63 -21.79
CA SER A 132 20.13 7.94 -22.21
C SER A 132 20.26 8.70 -23.53
N ASP A 133 19.29 8.60 -24.43
CA ASP A 133 19.23 9.37 -25.68
C ASP A 133 18.57 10.76 -25.52
N GLY A 134 18.15 11.12 -24.29
CA GLY A 134 17.47 12.36 -23.97
C GLY A 134 15.95 12.32 -24.14
N ALA A 135 15.37 11.22 -24.61
CA ALA A 135 13.92 11.10 -24.68
C ALA A 135 13.30 11.09 -23.27
N ARG A 136 12.13 11.71 -23.17
CA ARG A 136 11.47 12.01 -21.90
C ARG A 136 10.05 11.46 -21.89
N VAL A 137 9.62 10.97 -20.72
CA VAL A 137 8.22 10.66 -20.41
C VAL A 137 7.79 11.45 -19.18
N GLU A 138 6.50 11.78 -19.15
CA GLU A 138 5.82 12.35 -17.99
C GLU A 138 4.53 11.58 -17.74
N ARG A 139 4.25 11.26 -16.46
CA ARG A 139 2.98 10.67 -16.02
C ARG A 139 2.48 11.42 -14.80
N GLU A 140 1.17 11.62 -14.76
CA GLU A 140 0.49 12.30 -13.66
C GLU A 140 -0.46 11.35 -12.93
N GLY A 141 -0.69 11.64 -11.66
CA GLY A 141 -1.69 11.06 -10.80
C GLY A 141 -2.21 12.11 -9.82
N GLU A 142 -3.26 11.79 -9.09
CA GLU A 142 -3.85 12.68 -8.10
C GLU A 142 -4.04 11.96 -6.77
N PHE A 143 -3.99 12.72 -5.68
CA PHE A 143 -4.37 12.28 -4.34
C PHE A 143 -5.05 13.40 -3.56
N GLY A 144 -5.74 13.07 -2.47
CA GLY A 144 -6.43 14.04 -1.62
C GLY A 144 -5.83 14.16 -0.24
N ILE A 145 -5.81 15.36 0.32
CA ILE A 145 -5.57 15.62 1.74
C ILE A 145 -6.88 16.01 2.39
N GLU A 146 -7.36 15.21 3.33
CA GLU A 146 -8.64 15.37 3.99
C GLU A 146 -8.44 15.92 5.42
N ALA A 147 -8.79 17.17 5.65
CA ALA A 147 -8.76 17.73 6.99
C ALA A 147 -9.91 17.15 7.83
N PRO A 148 -9.64 16.52 8.98
CA PRO A 148 -10.70 16.02 9.84
C PRO A 148 -11.54 17.17 10.40
N VAL A 149 -12.85 17.08 10.24
CA VAL A 149 -13.78 18.05 10.84
C VAL A 149 -14.19 17.54 12.22
N GLY A 150 -13.65 18.16 13.25
CA GLY A 150 -14.03 17.86 14.64
C GLY A 150 -15.51 18.18 14.90
N ARG A 151 -16.28 17.19 15.30
CA ARG A 151 -17.66 17.34 15.76
C ARG A 151 -17.76 16.87 17.20
N GLY A 152 -17.81 17.79 18.17
CA GLY A 152 -18.03 17.46 19.56
C GLY A 152 -16.80 17.43 20.46
N ARG A 153 -16.78 16.56 21.48
CA ARG A 153 -15.71 16.51 22.47
C ARG A 153 -14.43 15.89 21.91
N PRO A 154 -13.24 16.35 22.31
CA PRO A 154 -12.00 15.65 22.00
C PRO A 154 -12.02 14.21 22.51
N VAL A 155 -11.73 13.27 21.63
CA VAL A 155 -11.66 11.84 21.95
C VAL A 155 -10.24 11.54 22.44
N LYS A 156 -10.12 10.92 23.64
CA LYS A 156 -8.83 10.53 24.20
C LYS A 156 -8.37 9.16 23.70
N ASN A 157 -9.31 8.22 23.60
CA ASN A 157 -9.05 6.83 23.22
C ASN A 157 -10.02 6.41 22.14
N VAL A 158 -9.56 5.55 21.23
CA VAL A 158 -10.38 4.91 20.20
C VAL A 158 -10.25 3.40 20.39
N ILE A 159 -11.37 2.70 20.43
CA ILE A 159 -11.42 1.24 20.49
C ILE A 159 -12.13 0.76 19.22
N LEU A 160 -11.41 0.01 18.39
CA LEU A 160 -11.95 -0.63 17.21
C LEU A 160 -12.20 -2.11 17.51
N LEU A 161 -13.44 -2.54 17.45
CA LEU A 161 -13.83 -3.95 17.55
C LEU A 161 -14.16 -4.45 16.16
N LEU A 162 -13.29 -5.27 15.59
CA LEU A 162 -13.43 -5.79 14.24
C LEU A 162 -13.82 -7.27 14.25
N GLY A 163 -14.94 -7.59 13.62
CA GLY A 163 -15.30 -8.97 13.27
C GLY A 163 -14.78 -9.28 11.87
N ASP A 164 -13.69 -10.02 11.78
CA ASP A 164 -13.08 -10.39 10.49
C ASP A 164 -14.00 -11.30 9.69
N GLY A 165 -14.26 -10.93 8.43
CA GLY A 165 -15.22 -11.61 7.56
C GLY A 165 -16.68 -11.56 8.03
N MET A 166 -16.98 -10.77 9.04
CA MET A 166 -18.31 -10.70 9.64
C MET A 166 -19.28 -9.84 8.82
N GLY A 167 -20.11 -10.48 8.03
CA GLY A 167 -21.22 -9.81 7.33
C GLY A 167 -22.52 -9.75 8.17
N LEU A 168 -23.56 -9.13 7.60
CA LEU A 168 -24.87 -8.97 8.25
C LEU A 168 -25.51 -10.31 8.65
N ALA A 169 -25.29 -11.38 7.88
CA ALA A 169 -25.77 -12.71 8.19
C ALA A 169 -25.17 -13.26 9.50
N HIS A 170 -23.85 -13.06 9.70
CA HIS A 170 -23.17 -13.46 10.94
C HIS A 170 -23.71 -12.70 12.16
N ARG A 171 -23.94 -11.38 12.02
CA ARG A 171 -24.57 -10.57 13.07
C ARG A 171 -25.97 -11.09 13.43
N THR A 172 -26.78 -11.46 12.42
CA THR A 172 -28.12 -12.02 12.65
C THR A 172 -28.06 -13.39 13.35
N ALA A 173 -27.16 -14.26 12.87
CA ALA A 173 -26.94 -15.57 13.50
C ALA A 173 -26.43 -15.41 14.94
N GLY A 174 -25.49 -14.54 15.20
CA GLY A 174 -24.98 -14.22 16.55
C GLY A 174 -26.08 -13.74 17.48
N ARG A 175 -26.99 -12.88 17.01
CA ARG A 175 -28.14 -12.42 17.78
C ARG A 175 -29.07 -13.58 18.15
N ILE A 176 -29.36 -14.47 17.21
CA ILE A 176 -30.20 -15.64 17.46
C ILE A 176 -29.55 -16.59 18.47
N VAL A 177 -28.25 -16.82 18.36
CA VAL A 177 -27.49 -17.70 19.25
C VAL A 177 -27.43 -17.12 20.67
N ALA A 178 -27.13 -15.83 20.80
CA ALA A 178 -26.98 -15.17 22.09
C ALA A 178 -28.31 -14.97 22.83
N GLU A 179 -29.35 -14.55 22.12
CA GLU A 179 -30.61 -14.11 22.72
C GLU A 179 -31.72 -15.12 22.57
N GLY A 180 -31.54 -16.18 21.81
CA GLY A 180 -32.55 -17.15 21.46
C GLY A 180 -33.53 -16.65 20.39
N TYR A 181 -34.42 -17.56 19.97
CA TYR A 181 -35.33 -17.36 18.85
C TYR A 181 -36.77 -17.68 19.28
N ALA A 182 -37.70 -16.81 18.91
CA ALA A 182 -39.12 -17.05 19.05
C ALA A 182 -39.92 -16.22 18.05
N GLN A 183 -41.05 -16.75 17.57
CA GLN A 183 -41.99 -16.04 16.71
C GLN A 183 -41.34 -15.40 15.46
N GLY A 184 -40.41 -16.12 14.82
CA GLY A 184 -39.77 -15.66 13.59
C GLY A 184 -38.66 -14.62 13.78
N LYS A 185 -38.21 -14.33 15.01
CA LYS A 185 -37.18 -13.32 15.29
C LYS A 185 -36.31 -13.67 16.49
N ALA A 186 -35.15 -13.03 16.62
CA ALA A 186 -34.35 -13.07 17.83
C ALA A 186 -35.14 -12.42 19.01
N LYS A 187 -34.95 -12.94 20.23
CA LYS A 187 -35.63 -12.43 21.42
C LYS A 187 -35.03 -11.13 21.96
N GLY A 188 -33.81 -10.80 21.62
CA GLY A 188 -33.11 -9.62 22.11
C GLY A 188 -32.17 -9.01 21.08
N LEU A 189 -31.34 -8.05 21.51
CA LEU A 189 -30.36 -7.30 20.71
C LEU A 189 -28.95 -7.55 21.26
N LEU A 190 -27.97 -7.65 20.36
CA LEU A 190 -26.57 -7.60 20.74
C LEU A 190 -26.20 -6.16 21.14
N ALA A 191 -25.14 -5.99 21.94
CA ALA A 191 -24.63 -4.67 22.30
C ALA A 191 -24.33 -3.79 21.08
N MET A 192 -23.78 -4.37 19.99
CA MET A 192 -23.52 -3.64 18.74
C MET A 192 -24.80 -3.17 18.02
N ASP A 193 -25.95 -3.75 18.31
CA ASP A 193 -27.25 -3.33 17.74
C ASP A 193 -27.79 -2.06 18.40
N THR A 194 -27.21 -1.64 19.53
CA THR A 194 -27.61 -0.45 20.29
C THR A 194 -26.74 0.78 20.02
N PHE A 195 -25.74 0.68 19.14
CA PHE A 195 -24.93 1.83 18.78
C PHE A 195 -25.75 2.90 18.05
N PRO A 196 -25.53 4.19 18.35
CA PRO A 196 -26.35 5.27 17.80
C PRO A 196 -26.15 5.48 16.30
N ASP A 197 -24.96 5.14 15.78
CA ASP A 197 -24.59 5.38 14.39
C ASP A 197 -24.31 4.07 13.67
N VAL A 198 -24.71 3.99 12.39
CA VAL A 198 -24.53 2.85 11.50
C VAL A 198 -24.06 3.32 10.14
N ALA A 199 -23.11 2.61 9.56
CA ALA A 199 -22.62 2.85 8.20
C ALA A 199 -22.41 1.53 7.45
N LEU A 200 -22.36 1.61 6.12
CA LEU A 200 -21.97 0.50 5.26
C LEU A 200 -20.54 0.70 4.77
N VAL A 201 -19.79 -0.39 4.67
CA VAL A 201 -18.40 -0.41 4.22
C VAL A 201 -18.31 -1.15 2.89
N ARG A 202 -17.64 -0.55 1.90
CA ARG A 202 -17.24 -1.24 0.68
C ARG A 202 -15.95 -2.01 0.94
N THR A 203 -15.94 -3.29 0.57
CA THR A 203 -14.87 -4.22 0.95
C THR A 203 -13.90 -4.58 -0.18
N ALA A 204 -14.06 -4.06 -1.40
CA ALA A 204 -13.13 -4.33 -2.49
C ALA A 204 -11.71 -3.82 -2.17
N SER A 205 -10.68 -4.60 -2.55
CA SER A 205 -9.27 -4.19 -2.55
C SER A 205 -8.88 -3.45 -3.84
N LEU A 206 -7.61 -3.07 -4.02
CA LEU A 206 -7.14 -2.44 -5.28
C LEU A 206 -7.22 -3.38 -6.48
N ASN A 207 -7.02 -4.66 -6.28
CA ASN A 207 -6.90 -5.65 -7.36
C ASN A 207 -7.99 -6.73 -7.35
N SER A 208 -8.98 -6.63 -6.45
CA SER A 208 -10.04 -7.63 -6.37
C SER A 208 -11.35 -7.06 -5.82
N ILE A 209 -12.48 -7.53 -6.37
CA ILE A 209 -13.82 -7.27 -5.83
C ILE A 209 -13.98 -7.90 -4.45
N VAL A 210 -13.35 -9.05 -4.23
CA VAL A 210 -13.31 -9.74 -2.93
C VAL A 210 -11.97 -9.46 -2.27
N THR A 211 -11.97 -8.69 -1.19
CA THR A 211 -10.79 -8.42 -0.38
C THR A 211 -10.37 -9.63 0.44
N ASP A 212 -9.09 -9.69 0.82
CA ASP A 212 -8.69 -10.42 2.03
C ASP A 212 -8.57 -9.48 3.23
N SER A 213 -8.14 -9.99 4.39
CA SER A 213 -8.07 -9.22 5.64
C SER A 213 -6.97 -8.16 5.63
N SER A 214 -5.86 -8.35 4.88
CA SER A 214 -4.72 -7.44 4.83
C SER A 214 -5.13 -6.05 4.32
N PRO A 215 -5.61 -5.90 3.06
CA PRO A 215 -6.08 -4.61 2.57
C PRO A 215 -7.36 -4.17 3.28
N GLY A 216 -8.18 -5.12 3.78
CA GLY A 216 -9.36 -4.81 4.58
C GLY A 216 -9.01 -3.97 5.80
N MET A 217 -8.06 -4.45 6.63
CA MET A 217 -7.61 -3.71 7.82
C MET A 217 -6.78 -2.50 7.45
N SER A 218 -5.84 -2.62 6.50
CA SER A 218 -5.03 -1.49 6.02
C SER A 218 -5.90 -0.28 5.65
N ASN A 219 -7.05 -0.50 5.01
CA ASN A 219 -7.98 0.57 4.67
C ASN A 219 -8.55 1.29 5.89
N TYR A 220 -8.91 0.56 6.96
CA TYR A 220 -9.41 1.18 8.19
C TYR A 220 -8.39 2.08 8.87
N VAL A 221 -7.12 1.71 8.81
CA VAL A 221 -6.06 2.37 9.59
C VAL A 221 -5.09 3.22 8.78
N THR A 222 -5.20 3.23 7.44
CA THR A 222 -4.45 4.16 6.58
C THR A 222 -5.35 5.14 5.84
N GLY A 223 -6.64 4.82 5.69
CA GLY A 223 -7.56 5.53 4.80
C GLY A 223 -7.39 5.17 3.32
N ASN A 224 -6.50 4.23 2.99
CA ASN A 224 -6.10 3.89 1.63
C ASN A 224 -6.33 2.41 1.30
N LYS A 225 -6.70 2.15 0.05
CA LYS A 225 -6.81 0.79 -0.48
C LYS A 225 -5.42 0.22 -0.75
N ALA A 226 -5.24 -1.06 -0.45
CA ALA A 226 -4.10 -1.88 -0.81
C ALA A 226 -4.53 -3.06 -1.68
N ALA A 227 -3.61 -3.79 -2.30
CA ALA A 227 -3.92 -5.05 -2.99
C ALA A 227 -4.06 -6.22 -1.99
N ASN A 228 -4.63 -7.33 -2.42
CA ASN A 228 -4.72 -8.53 -1.58
C ASN A 228 -3.33 -8.96 -1.12
N ASN A 229 -3.21 -9.43 0.11
CA ASN A 229 -1.99 -9.75 0.88
C ASN A 229 -1.17 -8.57 1.41
N GLU A 230 -1.47 -7.33 1.06
CA GLU A 230 -0.68 -6.15 1.43
C GLU A 230 -1.12 -5.52 2.74
N GLU A 231 -0.18 -5.19 3.59
CA GLU A 231 -0.34 -4.61 4.92
C GLU A 231 0.37 -3.25 4.98
N GLY A 232 -0.39 -2.17 4.93
CA GLY A 232 0.12 -0.80 5.00
C GLY A 232 1.05 -0.37 3.88
N VAL A 233 1.02 -1.07 2.76
CA VAL A 233 1.81 -0.77 1.57
C VAL A 233 0.94 -0.77 0.32
N TRP A 234 1.47 -0.25 -0.77
CA TRP A 234 0.93 -0.41 -2.11
C TRP A 234 1.76 -1.38 -2.93
N PRO A 235 1.16 -2.02 -3.95
CA PRO A 235 1.88 -2.90 -4.84
C PRO A 235 2.97 -2.17 -5.61
N ASP A 236 4.08 -2.85 -5.83
CA ASP A 236 5.15 -2.41 -6.70
C ASP A 236 5.59 -3.50 -7.69
N ASP A 237 6.71 -3.30 -8.35
CA ASP A 237 7.24 -4.20 -9.35
C ASP A 237 8.56 -4.87 -8.89
N THR A 238 8.79 -4.96 -7.56
CA THR A 238 9.90 -5.67 -6.92
C THR A 238 9.45 -7.01 -6.34
N VAL A 239 10.40 -7.91 -6.04
CA VAL A 239 10.10 -9.22 -5.43
C VAL A 239 10.22 -9.21 -3.91
N ASP A 240 10.84 -8.18 -3.32
CA ASP A 240 11.03 -8.09 -1.87
C ASP A 240 9.70 -7.68 -1.22
N PRO A 241 9.16 -8.47 -0.29
CA PRO A 241 7.88 -8.13 0.33
C PRO A 241 7.95 -6.98 1.34
N PHE A 242 9.14 -6.44 1.63
CA PHE A 242 9.31 -5.40 2.64
C PHE A 242 9.81 -4.06 2.09
N ASP A 243 10.02 -3.95 0.78
CA ASP A 243 10.47 -2.72 0.11
C ASP A 243 9.35 -1.93 -0.59
N ASN A 244 8.13 -2.44 -0.57
CA ASN A 244 6.95 -1.81 -1.15
C ASN A 244 6.69 -0.39 -0.60
N PRO A 245 6.05 0.50 -1.40
CA PRO A 245 5.68 1.84 -0.97
C PRO A 245 4.76 1.84 0.24
N ARG A 246 5.20 2.44 1.34
CA ARG A 246 4.48 2.47 2.63
C ARG A 246 3.45 3.60 2.71
N VAL A 247 2.41 3.36 3.49
CA VAL A 247 1.43 4.35 3.94
C VAL A 247 1.42 4.35 5.47
N GLU A 248 1.60 5.51 6.09
CA GLU A 248 1.60 5.64 7.55
C GLU A 248 0.27 5.18 8.14
N TYR A 249 0.33 4.28 9.09
CA TYR A 249 -0.82 3.83 9.86
C TYR A 249 -1.33 4.92 10.80
N LEU A 250 -2.60 4.83 11.16
CA LEU A 250 -3.19 5.71 12.18
C LEU A 250 -2.46 5.59 13.53
N SER A 251 -1.95 4.40 13.88
CA SER A 251 -1.11 4.17 15.06
C SER A 251 0.18 5.00 15.01
N GLU A 252 0.92 4.93 13.92
CA GLU A 252 2.17 5.68 13.71
C GLU A 252 1.90 7.19 13.68
N TYR A 253 0.89 7.61 12.92
CA TYR A 253 0.49 9.01 12.83
C TYR A 253 0.13 9.59 14.21
N LEU A 254 -0.72 8.91 14.97
CA LEU A 254 -1.16 9.37 16.30
C LEU A 254 -0.05 9.24 17.36
N HIS A 255 0.83 8.25 17.24
CA HIS A 255 2.01 8.15 18.11
C HIS A 255 2.93 9.34 17.87
N ARG A 256 3.29 9.60 16.62
CA ARG A 256 4.17 10.71 16.21
C ARG A 256 3.61 12.09 16.53
N THR A 257 2.30 12.31 16.29
CA THR A 257 1.69 13.65 16.42
C THR A 257 1.08 13.93 17.81
N ALA A 258 0.73 12.89 18.56
CA ALA A 258 -0.03 13.03 19.80
C ALA A 258 0.42 12.09 20.94
N GLY A 259 1.54 11.36 20.78
CA GLY A 259 2.07 10.44 21.78
C GLY A 259 1.11 9.32 22.18
N LYS A 260 0.23 8.88 21.26
CA LYS A 260 -0.73 7.80 21.54
C LYS A 260 -0.04 6.43 21.55
N ALA A 261 -0.55 5.55 22.37
CA ALA A 261 -0.14 4.15 22.42
C ALA A 261 -1.07 3.28 21.58
N LEU A 262 -0.53 2.20 21.01
CA LEU A 262 -1.23 1.14 20.32
C LEU A 262 -1.41 -0.08 21.21
N GLY A 263 -2.60 -0.68 21.22
CA GLY A 263 -2.87 -1.99 21.79
C GLY A 263 -3.56 -2.87 20.75
N LEU A 264 -3.04 -4.07 20.56
CA LEU A 264 -3.59 -5.08 19.67
C LEU A 264 -4.00 -6.32 20.48
N VAL A 265 -5.27 -6.72 20.34
CA VAL A 265 -5.82 -7.92 20.97
C VAL A 265 -6.60 -8.70 19.91
N THR A 266 -6.27 -9.95 19.70
CA THR A 266 -6.89 -10.79 18.68
C THR A 266 -7.16 -12.20 19.20
N THR A 267 -8.13 -12.89 18.62
CA THR A 267 -8.36 -14.32 18.82
C THR A 267 -7.60 -15.20 17.82
N ALA A 268 -6.96 -14.58 16.82
CA ALA A 268 -6.07 -15.23 15.84
C ALA A 268 -4.61 -15.21 16.30
N ASP A 269 -3.69 -15.71 15.47
CA ASP A 269 -2.26 -15.47 15.64
C ASP A 269 -1.97 -13.98 15.42
N VAL A 270 -1.11 -13.38 16.26
CA VAL A 270 -0.81 -11.95 16.14
C VAL A 270 -0.06 -11.59 14.85
N PHE A 271 0.60 -12.54 14.19
CA PHE A 271 1.23 -12.33 12.90
C PHE A 271 0.23 -12.24 11.75
N ASP A 272 -1.03 -12.71 11.96
CA ASP A 272 -2.03 -12.72 10.90
C ASP A 272 -2.40 -11.29 10.47
N ALA A 273 -2.90 -11.19 9.26
CA ALA A 273 -3.10 -9.95 8.52
C ALA A 273 -3.81 -8.82 9.28
N THR A 274 -4.93 -9.14 9.95
CA THR A 274 -5.76 -8.12 10.61
C THR A 274 -5.04 -7.45 11.79
N PRO A 275 -4.40 -8.16 12.73
CA PRO A 275 -3.56 -7.49 13.73
C PRO A 275 -2.31 -6.86 13.12
N ALA A 276 -1.62 -7.52 12.16
CA ALA A 276 -0.37 -7.05 11.57
C ALA A 276 -0.55 -5.72 10.83
N ALA A 277 -1.61 -5.56 10.05
CA ALA A 277 -1.92 -4.34 9.30
C ALA A 277 -2.29 -3.13 10.18
N ASN A 278 -1.81 -3.07 11.40
CA ASN A 278 -1.86 -1.91 12.31
C ASN A 278 -0.46 -1.41 12.71
N ALA A 279 0.59 -2.18 12.41
CA ALA A 279 1.93 -1.91 12.92
C ALA A 279 3.06 -2.46 12.05
N VAL A 280 2.76 -3.17 10.96
CA VAL A 280 3.73 -3.88 10.14
C VAL A 280 3.51 -3.52 8.66
N HIS A 281 4.61 -3.32 7.93
CA HIS A 281 4.56 -3.00 6.51
C HIS A 281 5.13 -4.16 5.68
N THR A 282 4.28 -4.82 4.90
CA THR A 282 4.68 -5.91 4.00
C THR A 282 3.67 -6.09 2.87
N SER A 283 4.14 -6.52 1.70
CA SER A 283 3.25 -6.95 0.61
C SER A 283 2.86 -8.43 0.72
N HIS A 284 3.34 -9.14 1.74
CA HIS A 284 3.08 -10.56 1.89
C HIS A 284 2.69 -10.95 3.32
N ARG A 285 1.39 -11.06 3.59
CA ARG A 285 0.83 -11.47 4.90
C ARG A 285 1.36 -12.80 5.47
N GLY A 286 2.02 -13.61 4.65
CA GLY A 286 2.67 -14.87 5.06
C GLY A 286 4.13 -14.70 5.51
N ALA A 287 4.70 -13.51 5.44
CA ALA A 287 6.10 -13.26 5.83
C ALA A 287 6.28 -13.17 7.36
N GLY A 288 5.90 -14.24 8.05
CA GLY A 288 5.65 -14.24 9.49
C GLY A 288 6.85 -13.91 10.37
N THR A 289 8.09 -14.25 9.98
CA THR A 289 9.29 -13.87 10.74
C THR A 289 9.44 -12.35 10.76
N GLY A 290 9.50 -11.71 9.59
CA GLY A 290 9.66 -10.26 9.50
C GLY A 290 8.45 -9.48 10.04
N ILE A 291 7.23 -10.06 9.96
CA ILE A 291 6.04 -9.46 10.57
C ILE A 291 6.19 -9.34 12.08
N VAL A 292 6.54 -10.42 12.77
CA VAL A 292 6.65 -10.38 14.23
C VAL A 292 7.87 -9.62 14.73
N ASP A 293 8.95 -9.58 13.94
CA ASP A 293 10.13 -8.77 14.27
C ASP A 293 9.82 -7.28 14.21
N GLN A 294 9.09 -6.80 13.20
CA GLN A 294 8.68 -5.39 13.09
C GLN A 294 7.85 -4.91 14.29
N TYR A 295 7.05 -5.78 14.95
CA TYR A 295 6.32 -5.37 16.15
C TYR A 295 7.24 -4.86 17.25
N LEU A 296 8.41 -5.48 17.42
CA LEU A 296 9.39 -5.06 18.42
C LEU A 296 10.31 -3.98 17.87
N ASP A 297 10.82 -4.18 16.67
CA ASP A 297 11.83 -3.32 16.07
C ASP A 297 11.28 -1.90 15.81
N ASP A 298 10.05 -1.80 15.32
CA ASP A 298 9.41 -0.52 14.97
C ASP A 298 8.36 -0.06 16.01
N ARG A 299 8.36 -0.63 17.24
CA ARG A 299 7.44 -0.20 18.30
C ARG A 299 7.56 1.29 18.65
N HIS A 300 8.72 1.88 18.41
CA HIS A 300 8.98 3.30 18.63
C HIS A 300 8.26 4.20 17.61
N LEU A 301 7.87 3.65 16.45
CA LEU A 301 7.05 4.32 15.43
C LEU A 301 5.56 4.15 15.72
N THR A 302 5.16 2.94 16.08
CA THR A 302 3.74 2.57 16.24
C THR A 302 3.18 2.88 17.63
N GLY A 303 4.05 3.05 18.62
CA GLY A 303 3.65 3.19 20.02
C GLY A 303 3.05 1.91 20.63
N LEU A 304 3.41 0.74 20.10
CA LEU A 304 2.88 -0.55 20.57
C LEU A 304 3.25 -0.80 22.04
N GLN A 305 2.22 -0.99 22.86
CA GLN A 305 2.33 -1.28 24.31
C GLN A 305 1.68 -2.62 24.69
N VAL A 306 0.69 -3.06 23.93
CA VAL A 306 -0.05 -4.29 24.21
C VAL A 306 -0.15 -5.10 22.93
N LEU A 307 0.28 -6.37 22.98
CA LEU A 307 0.16 -7.35 21.92
C LEU A 307 -0.33 -8.67 22.50
N MET A 308 -1.58 -9.03 22.28
CA MET A 308 -2.22 -10.23 22.83
C MET A 308 -2.91 -11.04 21.74
N GLY A 309 -2.63 -12.33 21.67
CA GLY A 309 -3.25 -13.26 20.72
C GLY A 309 -2.53 -14.61 20.69
N GLY A 310 -2.80 -15.39 19.67
CA GLY A 310 -2.10 -16.64 19.37
C GLY A 310 -0.74 -16.40 18.69
N GLY A 311 -0.12 -17.50 18.20
CA GLY A 311 1.04 -17.41 17.32
C GLY A 311 2.41 -17.47 18.01
N ARG A 312 2.48 -18.00 19.24
CA ARG A 312 3.77 -18.19 19.97
C ARG A 312 4.87 -18.80 19.10
N ARG A 313 4.51 -19.64 18.13
CA ARG A 313 5.43 -20.29 17.20
C ARG A 313 6.33 -19.32 16.40
N TRP A 314 5.88 -18.10 16.16
CA TRP A 314 6.62 -17.06 15.45
C TRP A 314 7.61 -16.30 16.32
N PHE A 315 7.50 -16.45 17.65
CA PHE A 315 8.35 -15.79 18.64
C PHE A 315 9.48 -16.68 19.16
N LEU A 316 9.49 -17.96 18.81
CA LEU A 316 10.51 -18.92 19.19
C LEU A 316 11.66 -18.91 18.19
N PRO A 317 12.94 -19.04 18.62
CA PRO A 317 14.08 -19.16 17.69
C PRO A 317 13.88 -20.26 16.66
N GLU A 318 14.36 -20.05 15.43
CA GLU A 318 14.40 -21.10 14.41
C GLU A 318 15.12 -22.36 14.97
N GLY A 319 14.65 -23.54 14.59
CA GLY A 319 15.15 -24.82 15.12
C GLY A 319 14.61 -25.21 16.48
N THR A 320 13.94 -24.33 17.21
CA THR A 320 13.23 -24.68 18.45
C THR A 320 11.99 -25.53 18.10
N PRO A 321 11.69 -26.62 18.82
CA PRO A 321 10.48 -27.40 18.59
C PRO A 321 9.22 -26.54 18.63
N GLY A 322 8.46 -26.54 17.53
CA GLY A 322 7.25 -25.74 17.36
C GLY A 322 7.48 -24.33 16.81
N SER A 323 8.71 -23.90 16.53
CA SER A 323 9.00 -22.67 15.81
C SER A 323 8.61 -22.78 14.34
N THR A 324 8.14 -21.67 13.76
CA THR A 324 7.90 -21.49 12.33
C THR A 324 8.73 -20.35 11.72
N ARG A 325 9.65 -19.78 12.49
CA ARG A 325 10.56 -18.73 12.00
C ARG A 325 11.48 -19.28 10.90
N SER A 326 11.81 -18.45 9.94
CA SER A 326 12.66 -18.81 8.80
C SER A 326 13.30 -17.56 8.21
N ASP A 327 14.57 -17.67 7.81
CA ASP A 327 15.29 -16.63 7.06
C ASP A 327 14.57 -16.19 5.77
N LYS A 328 13.82 -17.10 5.13
CA LYS A 328 13.06 -16.80 3.89
C LYS A 328 11.93 -15.79 4.07
N THR A 329 11.43 -15.64 5.28
CA THR A 329 10.32 -14.75 5.64
C THR A 329 10.75 -13.63 6.55
N ASP A 330 12.05 -13.44 6.72
CA ASP A 330 12.69 -12.39 7.49
C ASP A 330 13.04 -11.18 6.61
N TYR A 331 13.42 -10.04 7.21
CA TYR A 331 13.55 -8.79 6.49
C TYR A 331 14.84 -8.02 6.80
N VAL A 332 15.25 -7.23 5.81
CA VAL A 332 16.25 -6.16 5.96
C VAL A 332 15.81 -4.99 5.10
N LEU A 333 15.61 -3.83 5.70
CA LEU A 333 15.20 -2.63 4.97
C LEU A 333 16.39 -1.95 4.31
N SER A 334 16.12 -1.32 3.17
CA SER A 334 17.09 -0.45 2.51
C SER A 334 17.41 0.79 3.37
N PRO A 335 18.61 1.38 3.22
CA PRO A 335 18.95 2.63 3.90
C PRO A 335 17.97 3.77 3.61
N ALA A 336 17.34 3.77 2.45
CA ALA A 336 16.35 4.78 2.06
C ALA A 336 15.04 4.63 2.85
N LEU A 337 14.56 3.40 3.04
CA LEU A 337 13.41 3.10 3.91
C LEU A 337 13.69 3.49 5.35
N VAL A 338 14.85 3.05 5.89
CA VAL A 338 15.27 3.41 7.26
C VAL A 338 15.30 4.94 7.43
N SER A 339 15.95 5.65 6.53
CA SER A 339 16.07 7.11 6.60
C SER A 339 14.74 7.84 6.41
N GLY A 340 13.89 7.36 5.47
CA GLY A 340 12.62 8.01 5.14
C GLY A 340 11.56 7.86 6.22
N TRP A 341 11.52 6.70 6.87
CA TRP A 341 10.52 6.36 7.88
C TRP A 341 11.02 6.46 9.31
N GLY A 342 12.33 6.43 9.54
CA GLY A 342 12.92 6.27 10.87
C GLY A 342 12.76 4.83 11.38
N ALA A 343 12.53 3.88 10.49
CA ALA A 343 12.35 2.47 10.80
C ALA A 343 13.68 1.82 11.22
N THR A 344 13.59 0.71 11.93
CA THR A 344 14.74 -0.16 12.21
C THR A 344 15.15 -0.89 10.95
N ALA A 345 16.45 -1.02 10.71
CA ALA A 345 16.94 -1.66 9.48
C ALA A 345 16.51 -3.13 9.34
N GLY A 346 16.18 -3.77 10.47
CA GLY A 346 15.98 -5.21 10.52
C GLY A 346 17.28 -5.97 10.38
N GLN A 347 17.22 -7.26 10.57
CA GLN A 347 18.33 -8.18 10.38
C GLN A 347 17.75 -9.56 10.12
N ARG A 348 18.33 -10.32 9.20
CA ARG A 348 17.94 -11.72 9.01
C ARG A 348 18.51 -12.55 10.15
N ASP A 349 17.73 -12.72 11.20
CA ASP A 349 18.08 -13.42 12.43
C ASP A 349 16.96 -14.37 12.92
N PRO A 350 16.56 -15.35 12.12
CA PRO A 350 15.46 -16.25 12.47
C PRO A 350 15.70 -17.03 13.77
N GLY A 351 16.96 -17.11 14.23
CA GLY A 351 17.35 -17.65 15.54
C GLY A 351 17.09 -16.74 16.74
N ARG A 352 16.55 -15.55 16.54
CA ARG A 352 16.21 -14.58 17.60
C ARG A 352 15.11 -15.10 18.53
N ASP A 353 15.29 -14.94 19.84
CA ASP A 353 14.28 -15.22 20.86
C ASP A 353 13.47 -13.94 21.14
N LEU A 354 12.41 -13.74 20.38
CA LEU A 354 11.55 -12.57 20.54
C LEU A 354 10.84 -12.52 21.90
N ILE A 355 10.56 -13.67 22.54
CA ILE A 355 9.94 -13.69 23.86
C ILE A 355 10.90 -13.03 24.86
N ALA A 356 12.17 -13.45 24.83
CA ALA A 356 13.19 -12.86 25.70
C ALA A 356 13.43 -11.37 25.37
N ASP A 357 13.39 -10.99 24.11
CA ASP A 357 13.60 -9.61 23.69
C ASP A 357 12.43 -8.70 24.09
N PHE A 358 11.19 -9.14 23.95
CA PHE A 358 10.03 -8.40 24.46
C PHE A 358 10.09 -8.24 25.98
N GLN A 359 10.52 -9.27 26.73
CA GLN A 359 10.72 -9.18 28.18
C GLN A 359 11.78 -8.16 28.59
N LYS A 360 12.87 -8.03 27.84
CA LYS A 360 13.91 -7.01 28.06
C LYS A 360 13.45 -5.60 27.70
N ALA A 361 12.59 -5.51 26.72
CA ALA A 361 12.14 -4.25 26.16
C ALA A 361 10.99 -3.60 26.94
N GLY A 362 10.32 -4.36 27.79
CA GLY A 362 9.13 -4.00 28.50
C GLY A 362 9.08 -3.55 29.72
#